data_0202b29baa6a89106d45281f36d966a5
#
_entry.id   0202b29baa6a89106d45281f36d966a5
#
_cell.length_a   1.000
_cell.length_b   1.000
_cell.length_c   1.000
_cell.angle_alpha   90.00
_cell.angle_beta   90.00
_cell.angle_gamma   90.00
#
_symmetry.space_group_name_H-M   'P 1'
#
loop_
_entity.id
_entity.type
_entity.pdbx_description
1 polymer ?
#
loop_
_entity_poly.entity_id
_entity_poly.type
_entity_poly.pdbx_seq_one_letter_code
_entity_poly.pdbx_strand_id
1 'polypeptide(L)'
;IGHGVGEGPIPNKFPMDPAHIDWTEGTDIVLLRLPDIILARAEALNELNGPNKTSIDLINMIRERAFGNEDHNLKLADYSSKEALRAAILQERSWELFLEGYNRRDLIRQGVYVETMKKKGSKNVSNSQLLLPIPQSELNMNPNLTQNPY
;
A
#
# COMPACT_ATOMS: atom_id res chain seq x y z
N ILE A 1 -27.84 -2.50 18.68
CA ILE A 1 -26.62 -3.20 19.13
C ILE A 1 -25.49 -2.28 18.73
N GLY A 2 -25.04 -1.42 19.68
CA GLY A 2 -23.90 -0.54 19.45
C GLY A 2 -22.63 -1.37 19.38
N HIS A 3 -22.08 -1.55 18.20
CA HIS A 3 -20.70 -1.96 18.05
C HIS A 3 -19.86 -0.79 18.56
N GLY A 4 -19.12 -0.99 19.65
CA GLY A 4 -18.18 -0.01 20.15
C GLY A 4 -17.17 0.29 19.03
N VAL A 5 -17.38 1.39 18.33
CA VAL A 5 -16.36 1.97 17.46
C VAL A 5 -15.23 2.40 18.38
N GLY A 6 -14.06 1.80 18.20
CA GLY A 6 -12.87 2.18 18.95
C GLY A 6 -12.62 3.68 18.84
N GLU A 7 -12.02 4.26 19.85
CA GLU A 7 -11.62 5.67 19.84
C GLU A 7 -10.59 5.91 18.73
N GLY A 8 -11.01 6.47 17.61
CA GLY A 8 -10.12 6.78 16.51
C GLY A 8 -10.85 7.29 15.26
N PRO A 9 -10.17 7.94 14.34
CA PRO A 9 -10.77 8.43 13.10
C PRO A 9 -11.25 7.25 12.23
N ILE A 10 -12.50 7.35 11.77
CA ILE A 10 -13.08 6.40 10.83
C ILE A 10 -12.71 6.84 9.40
N PRO A 11 -12.09 5.98 8.59
CA PRO A 11 -11.82 6.31 7.20
C PRO A 11 -13.11 6.56 6.42
N ASN A 12 -13.19 7.69 5.72
CA ASN A 12 -14.30 8.02 4.82
C ASN A 12 -13.88 8.02 3.35
N LYS A 13 -12.99 7.11 2.98
CA LYS A 13 -12.46 7.02 1.62
C LYS A 13 -13.46 6.42 0.63
N PHE A 14 -14.29 5.51 1.12
CA PHE A 14 -15.38 4.88 0.39
C PHE A 14 -16.68 5.20 1.14
N PRO A 15 -17.32 6.35 0.84
CA PRO A 15 -18.58 6.70 1.47
C PRO A 15 -19.65 5.69 1.04
N MET A 16 -20.53 5.37 1.97
CA MET A 16 -21.68 4.52 1.69
C MET A 16 -22.54 5.12 0.58
N ASP A 17 -23.02 4.30 -0.33
CA ASP A 17 -23.97 4.72 -1.35
C ASP A 17 -25.26 5.26 -0.67
N PRO A 18 -25.65 6.50 -0.93
CA PRO A 18 -26.89 7.07 -0.37
C PRO A 18 -28.17 6.27 -0.77
N ALA A 19 -28.09 5.52 -1.86
CA ALA A 19 -29.20 4.69 -2.37
C ALA A 19 -29.09 3.22 -1.93
N HIS A 20 -28.16 2.87 -1.02
CA HIS A 20 -28.02 1.49 -0.54
C HIS A 20 -29.34 0.98 0.10
N ILE A 21 -29.64 -0.28 -0.13
CA ILE A 21 -30.77 -0.99 0.48
C ILE A 21 -30.20 -2.15 1.29
N ASP A 22 -30.42 -2.14 2.61
CA ASP A 22 -29.90 -3.13 3.56
C ASP A 22 -28.37 -3.28 3.45
N TRP A 23 -27.88 -4.45 3.05
CA TRP A 23 -26.48 -4.79 2.88
C TRP A 23 -26.00 -4.69 1.43
N THR A 24 -26.85 -4.22 0.51
CA THR A 24 -26.49 -4.02 -0.90
C THR A 24 -25.88 -2.63 -1.10
N GLU A 25 -24.66 -2.60 -1.59
CA GLU A 25 -23.88 -1.40 -1.82
C GLU A 25 -23.64 -1.23 -3.32
N GLY A 26 -23.98 -0.06 -3.88
CA GLY A 26 -23.80 0.25 -5.31
C GLY A 26 -22.46 0.92 -5.60
N THR A 27 -21.63 1.14 -4.59
CA THR A 27 -20.32 1.79 -4.76
C THR A 27 -19.34 0.87 -5.49
N ASP A 28 -18.75 1.36 -6.57
CA ASP A 28 -17.76 0.62 -7.34
C ASP A 28 -16.48 0.36 -6.55
N ILE A 29 -15.95 -0.85 -6.67
CA ILE A 29 -14.63 -1.20 -6.14
C ILE A 29 -13.56 -0.72 -7.11
N VAL A 30 -12.73 0.21 -6.69
CA VAL A 30 -11.62 0.71 -7.49
C VAL A 30 -10.49 -0.31 -7.53
N LEU A 31 -10.26 -0.91 -8.71
CA LEU A 31 -9.17 -1.88 -8.92
C LEU A 31 -7.84 -1.22 -9.25
N LEU A 32 -7.88 -0.10 -9.97
CA LEU A 32 -6.69 0.67 -10.39
C LEU A 32 -7.07 2.13 -10.53
N ARG A 33 -6.20 3.04 -10.08
CA ARG A 33 -6.38 4.48 -10.25
C ARG A 33 -5.06 5.19 -10.55
N LEU A 34 -5.19 6.38 -11.09
CA LEU A 34 -4.05 7.17 -11.58
C LEU A 34 -2.90 7.35 -10.56
N PRO A 35 -3.14 7.62 -9.26
CA PRO A 35 -2.06 7.74 -8.28
C PRO A 35 -1.17 6.50 -8.15
N ASP A 36 -1.70 5.27 -8.31
CA ASP A 36 -0.87 4.06 -8.32
C ASP A 36 0.15 4.11 -9.46
N ILE A 37 -0.28 4.50 -10.66
CA ILE A 37 0.60 4.60 -11.84
C ILE A 37 1.63 5.73 -11.68
N ILE A 38 1.21 6.89 -11.15
CA ILE A 38 2.12 8.01 -10.90
C ILE A 38 3.23 7.61 -9.92
N LEU A 39 2.87 6.99 -8.80
CA LEU A 39 3.83 6.57 -7.78
C LEU A 39 4.69 5.39 -8.25
N ALA A 40 4.13 4.46 -9.04
CA ALA A 40 4.91 3.40 -9.68
C ALA A 40 5.95 3.96 -10.66
N ARG A 41 5.60 5.00 -11.44
CA ARG A 41 6.54 5.70 -12.31
C ARG A 41 7.64 6.41 -11.51
N ALA A 42 7.29 7.08 -10.41
CA ALA A 42 8.26 7.73 -9.53
C ALA A 42 9.27 6.71 -8.97
N GLU A 43 8.79 5.54 -8.56
CA GLU A 43 9.62 4.43 -8.08
C GLU A 43 10.54 3.92 -9.18
N ALA A 44 10.02 3.61 -10.36
CA ALA A 44 10.82 3.11 -11.49
C ALA A 44 11.95 4.10 -11.87
N LEU A 45 11.67 5.40 -11.91
CA LEU A 45 12.66 6.42 -12.20
C LEU A 45 13.73 6.51 -11.10
N ASN A 46 13.35 6.37 -9.84
CA ASN A 46 14.30 6.30 -8.73
C ASN A 46 15.18 5.04 -8.83
N GLU A 47 14.61 3.90 -9.17
CA GLU A 47 15.37 2.64 -9.32
C GLU A 47 16.38 2.69 -10.46
N LEU A 48 16.04 3.35 -11.56
CA LEU A 48 16.91 3.50 -12.71
C LEU A 48 18.03 4.54 -12.49
N ASN A 49 17.67 5.70 -11.96
CA ASN A 49 18.54 6.89 -12.00
C ASN A 49 18.99 7.37 -10.60
N GLY A 50 18.48 6.76 -9.51
CA GLY A 50 18.61 7.33 -8.17
C GLY A 50 17.65 8.52 -7.94
N PRO A 51 17.82 9.25 -6.82
CA PRO A 51 17.01 10.41 -6.52
C PRO A 51 17.09 11.45 -7.65
N ASN A 52 15.94 11.86 -8.16
CA ASN A 52 15.86 12.81 -9.27
C ASN A 52 14.61 13.70 -9.16
N LYS A 53 14.69 14.87 -9.79
CA LYS A 53 13.61 15.85 -9.73
C LYS A 53 12.28 15.31 -10.24
N THR A 54 12.28 14.54 -11.31
CA THR A 54 11.05 14.00 -11.91
C THR A 54 10.31 13.06 -10.96
N SER A 55 11.04 12.20 -10.22
CA SER A 55 10.43 11.34 -9.19
C SER A 55 9.81 12.17 -8.07
N ILE A 56 10.49 13.23 -7.61
CA ILE A 56 9.97 14.15 -6.58
C ILE A 56 8.72 14.88 -7.08
N ASP A 57 8.73 15.41 -8.30
CA ASP A 57 7.60 16.13 -8.88
C ASP A 57 6.35 15.22 -8.99
N LEU A 58 6.54 13.94 -9.36
CA LEU A 58 5.45 12.96 -9.40
C LEU A 58 4.85 12.68 -8.01
N ILE A 59 5.67 12.59 -6.97
CA ILE A 59 5.20 12.43 -5.60
C ILE A 59 4.45 13.69 -5.16
N ASN A 60 5.03 14.86 -5.42
CA ASN A 60 4.44 16.14 -5.03
C ASN A 60 3.09 16.39 -5.70
N MET A 61 2.90 15.97 -6.95
CA MET A 61 1.59 16.00 -7.61
C MET A 61 0.49 15.30 -6.78
N ILE A 62 0.81 14.18 -6.14
CA ILE A 62 -0.14 13.48 -5.25
C ILE A 62 -0.35 14.28 -3.97
N ARG A 63 0.73 14.79 -3.37
CA ARG A 63 0.68 15.53 -2.11
C ARG A 63 -0.07 16.85 -2.26
N GLU A 64 0.19 17.62 -3.30
CA GLU A 64 -0.51 18.88 -3.60
C GLU A 64 -2.01 18.68 -3.75
N ARG A 65 -2.41 17.60 -4.45
CA ARG A 65 -3.83 17.25 -4.55
C ARG A 65 -4.42 16.90 -3.17
N ALA A 66 -3.68 16.16 -2.35
CA ALA A 66 -4.16 15.70 -1.04
C ALA A 66 -4.24 16.84 -0.01
N PHE A 67 -3.26 17.74 0.02
CA PHE A 67 -3.17 18.85 0.97
C PHE A 67 -3.78 20.15 0.47
N GLY A 68 -4.00 20.29 -0.84
CA GLY A 68 -4.52 21.50 -1.47
C GLY A 68 -3.50 22.65 -1.58
N ASN A 69 -2.22 22.38 -1.25
CA ASN A 69 -1.13 23.35 -1.30
C ASN A 69 0.23 22.62 -1.42
N GLU A 70 1.31 23.40 -1.56
CA GLU A 70 2.69 22.92 -1.71
C GLU A 70 3.48 22.81 -0.39
N ASP A 71 2.88 23.15 0.77
CA ASP A 71 3.57 23.24 2.06
C ASP A 71 4.16 21.89 2.50
N HIS A 72 3.61 20.81 2.00
CA HIS A 72 4.02 19.44 2.31
C HIS A 72 4.87 18.79 1.22
N ASN A 73 5.32 19.55 0.22
CA ASN A 73 6.12 19.02 -0.87
C ASN A 73 7.48 18.50 -0.40
N LEU A 74 7.87 17.37 -0.95
CA LEU A 74 9.19 16.80 -0.76
C LEU A 74 10.23 17.60 -1.54
N LYS A 75 11.44 17.70 -0.99
CA LYS A 75 12.58 18.38 -1.65
C LYS A 75 13.62 17.35 -2.03
N LEU A 76 14.14 17.44 -3.24
CA LEU A 76 15.18 16.51 -3.71
C LEU A 76 16.41 16.48 -2.78
N ALA A 77 16.75 17.62 -2.19
CA ALA A 77 17.89 17.75 -1.29
C ALA A 77 17.80 16.87 -0.01
N ASP A 78 16.58 16.44 0.36
CA ASP A 78 16.35 15.60 1.54
C ASP A 78 16.66 14.12 1.30
N TYR A 79 16.92 13.72 0.04
CA TYR A 79 17.11 12.33 -0.37
C TYR A 79 18.47 12.14 -1.02
N SER A 80 19.45 11.64 -0.23
CA SER A 80 20.84 11.44 -0.67
C SER A 80 21.07 10.07 -1.32
N SER A 81 20.12 9.13 -1.21
CA SER A 81 20.26 7.77 -1.76
C SER A 81 18.97 7.26 -2.37
N LYS A 82 19.11 6.29 -3.26
CA LYS A 82 18.00 5.54 -3.89
C LYS A 82 17.10 4.91 -2.83
N GLU A 83 17.67 4.35 -1.80
CA GLU A 83 16.98 3.69 -0.70
C GLU A 83 16.14 4.68 0.12
N ALA A 84 16.66 5.87 0.36
CA ALA A 84 15.95 6.91 1.09
C ALA A 84 14.70 7.37 0.33
N LEU A 85 14.83 7.63 -0.98
CA LEU A 85 13.68 8.04 -1.80
C LEU A 85 12.70 6.87 -2.03
N ARG A 86 13.20 5.62 -2.17
CA ARG A 86 12.36 4.42 -2.23
C ARG A 86 11.47 4.28 -1.00
N ALA A 87 12.05 4.49 0.20
CA ALA A 87 11.28 4.44 1.44
C ALA A 87 10.21 5.53 1.51
N ALA A 88 10.50 6.74 1.03
CA ALA A 88 9.52 7.82 0.95
C ALA A 88 8.39 7.51 -0.04
N ILE A 89 8.70 6.97 -1.21
CA ILE A 89 7.70 6.54 -2.20
C ILE A 89 6.80 5.42 -1.61
N LEU A 90 7.39 4.43 -0.95
CA LEU A 90 6.65 3.36 -0.29
C LEU A 90 5.69 3.90 0.79
N GLN A 91 6.15 4.87 1.56
CA GLN A 91 5.33 5.54 2.57
C GLN A 91 4.18 6.34 1.92
N GLU A 92 4.44 7.08 0.85
CA GLU A 92 3.40 7.82 0.11
C GLU A 92 2.37 6.87 -0.48
N ARG A 93 2.79 5.74 -1.06
CA ARG A 93 1.90 4.68 -1.53
C ARG A 93 1.03 4.13 -0.39
N SER A 94 1.61 3.92 0.80
CA SER A 94 0.89 3.42 1.96
C SER A 94 -0.22 4.38 2.43
N TRP A 95 0.00 5.69 2.32
CA TRP A 95 -1.00 6.71 2.65
C TRP A 95 -2.04 6.86 1.54
N GLU A 96 -1.58 7.05 0.31
CA GLU A 96 -2.45 7.32 -0.83
C GLU A 96 -3.36 6.13 -1.17
N LEU A 97 -2.83 4.90 -1.10
CA LEU A 97 -3.55 3.67 -1.45
C LEU A 97 -4.11 2.93 -0.21
N PHE A 98 -4.29 3.67 0.89
CA PHE A 98 -4.86 3.12 2.12
C PHE A 98 -6.26 2.52 1.86
N LEU A 99 -6.54 1.33 2.41
CA LEU A 99 -7.74 0.52 2.20
C LEU A 99 -7.94 -0.04 0.77
N GLU A 100 -6.96 0.07 -0.14
CA GLU A 100 -7.05 -0.45 -1.50
C GLU A 100 -6.30 -1.78 -1.71
N GLY A 101 -5.83 -2.42 -0.64
CA GLY A 101 -5.19 -3.75 -0.70
C GLY A 101 -3.71 -3.75 -1.15
N TYR A 102 -3.12 -2.59 -1.47
CA TYR A 102 -1.77 -2.50 -2.01
C TYR A 102 -0.66 -2.68 -0.98
N ASN A 103 -0.86 -2.26 0.27
CA ASN A 103 0.20 -2.11 1.26
C ASN A 103 0.98 -3.42 1.52
N ARG A 104 0.28 -4.56 1.70
CA ARG A 104 0.95 -5.85 1.92
C ARG A 104 1.83 -6.23 0.74
N ARG A 105 1.32 -6.10 -0.48
CA ARG A 105 2.05 -6.40 -1.72
C ARG A 105 3.30 -5.52 -1.87
N ASP A 106 3.15 -4.23 -1.61
CA ASP A 106 4.25 -3.26 -1.71
C ASP A 106 5.35 -3.55 -0.69
N LEU A 107 5.00 -3.85 0.57
CA LEU A 107 5.97 -4.23 1.60
C LEU A 107 6.69 -5.55 1.28
N ILE A 108 6.00 -6.53 0.69
CA ILE A 108 6.60 -7.81 0.30
C ILE A 108 7.58 -7.62 -0.86
N ARG A 109 7.18 -6.95 -1.95
CA ARG A 109 8.03 -6.74 -3.13
C ARG A 109 9.26 -5.88 -2.84
N GLN A 110 9.16 -4.99 -1.83
CA GLN A 110 10.29 -4.19 -1.35
C GLN A 110 11.15 -4.92 -0.30
N GLY A 111 10.77 -6.13 0.10
CA GLY A 111 11.52 -6.95 1.07
C GLY A 111 11.46 -6.45 2.51
N VAL A 112 10.55 -5.54 2.84
CA VAL A 112 10.47 -4.88 4.16
C VAL A 112 9.25 -5.31 4.99
N TYR A 113 8.47 -6.26 4.53
CA TYR A 113 7.22 -6.67 5.17
C TYR A 113 7.43 -7.11 6.63
N VAL A 114 8.31 -8.08 6.86
CA VAL A 114 8.51 -8.68 8.19
C VAL A 114 9.03 -7.63 9.18
N GLU A 115 10.01 -6.83 8.77
CA GLU A 115 10.56 -5.76 9.60
C GLU A 115 9.50 -4.70 9.94
N THR A 116 8.73 -4.26 8.94
CA THR A 116 7.67 -3.26 9.12
C THR A 116 6.59 -3.77 10.06
N MET A 117 6.17 -5.03 9.92
CA MET A 117 5.14 -5.61 10.79
C MET A 117 5.64 -5.81 12.22
N LYS A 118 6.92 -6.17 12.42
CA LYS A 118 7.54 -6.21 13.76
C LYS A 118 7.56 -4.82 14.40
N LYS A 119 7.96 -3.79 13.68
CA LYS A 119 7.93 -2.39 14.16
C LYS A 119 6.50 -1.94 14.55
N LYS A 120 5.48 -2.43 13.86
CA LYS A 120 4.06 -2.19 14.19
C LYS A 120 3.54 -3.05 15.35
N GLY A 121 4.37 -3.85 16.00
CA GLY A 121 4.02 -4.64 17.18
C GLY A 121 3.56 -6.07 16.90
N SER A 122 3.64 -6.56 15.68
CA SER A 122 3.33 -7.96 15.37
C SER A 122 4.41 -8.89 15.92
N LYS A 123 4.05 -9.75 16.89
CA LYS A 123 4.99 -10.66 17.56
C LYS A 123 5.28 -11.92 16.75
N ASN A 124 4.33 -12.37 15.94
CA ASN A 124 4.37 -13.69 15.28
C ASN A 124 4.67 -13.61 13.78
N VAL A 125 5.09 -12.44 13.27
CA VAL A 125 5.40 -12.28 11.85
C VAL A 125 6.76 -12.91 11.51
N SER A 126 6.78 -13.69 10.43
CA SER A 126 7.96 -14.37 9.91
C SER A 126 7.95 -14.40 8.38
N ASN A 127 9.00 -14.92 7.78
CA ASN A 127 9.09 -15.11 6.33
C ASN A 127 8.05 -16.09 5.77
N SER A 128 7.49 -16.98 6.60
CA SER A 128 6.42 -17.89 6.18
C SER A 128 5.17 -17.14 5.68
N GLN A 129 4.94 -15.94 6.17
CA GLN A 129 3.79 -15.11 5.79
C GLN A 129 4.00 -14.28 4.52
N LEU A 130 5.14 -14.40 3.85
CA LEU A 130 5.37 -13.73 2.56
C LEU A 130 4.56 -14.38 1.44
N LEU A 131 4.29 -15.67 1.54
CA LEU A 131 3.44 -16.43 0.62
C LEU A 131 2.09 -16.73 1.28
N LEU A 132 1.06 -16.89 0.45
CA LEU A 132 -0.22 -17.41 0.91
C LEU A 132 -0.17 -18.95 0.89
N PRO A 133 -0.90 -19.64 1.79
CA PRO A 133 -1.03 -21.08 1.71
C PRO A 133 -1.76 -21.50 0.44
N ILE A 134 -1.33 -22.61 -0.15
CA ILE A 134 -2.02 -23.23 -1.28
C ILE A 134 -3.33 -23.84 -0.75
N PRO A 135 -4.49 -23.59 -1.40
CA PRO A 135 -5.75 -24.21 -0.98
C PRO A 135 -5.64 -25.74 -0.92
N GLN A 136 -6.25 -26.33 0.10
CA GLN A 136 -6.19 -27.79 0.30
C GLN A 136 -6.79 -28.56 -0.88
N SER A 137 -7.81 -28.01 -1.57
CA SER A 137 -8.37 -28.59 -2.79
C SER A 137 -7.32 -28.80 -3.89
N GLU A 138 -6.43 -27.81 -4.08
CA GLU A 138 -5.38 -27.85 -5.09
C GLU A 138 -4.31 -28.91 -4.74
N LEU A 139 -3.92 -28.98 -3.46
CA LEU A 139 -2.99 -30.00 -2.98
C LEU A 139 -3.56 -31.40 -3.16
N ASN A 140 -4.87 -31.59 -2.93
CA ASN A 140 -5.53 -32.90 -3.08
C ASN A 140 -5.62 -33.32 -4.55
N MET A 141 -5.74 -32.37 -5.48
CA MET A 141 -5.85 -32.67 -6.92
C MET A 141 -4.50 -32.89 -7.60
N ASN A 142 -3.42 -32.30 -7.06
CA ASN A 142 -2.09 -32.39 -7.66
C ASN A 142 -1.04 -32.86 -6.65
N PRO A 143 -0.68 -34.16 -6.65
CA PRO A 143 0.29 -34.72 -5.69
C PRO A 143 1.71 -34.17 -5.84
N ASN A 144 2.01 -33.44 -6.91
CA ASN A 144 3.32 -32.80 -7.09
C ASN A 144 3.41 -31.41 -6.41
N LEU A 145 2.32 -30.89 -5.86
CA LEU A 145 2.34 -29.65 -5.10
C LEU A 145 2.80 -29.90 -3.66
N THR A 146 3.70 -29.03 -3.21
CA THR A 146 4.11 -28.96 -1.81
C THR A 146 3.61 -27.66 -1.21
N GLN A 147 3.04 -27.73 -0.01
CA GLN A 147 2.51 -26.56 0.69
C GLN A 147 3.61 -25.52 0.96
N ASN A 148 3.26 -24.23 0.79
CA ASN A 148 4.10 -23.15 1.25
C ASN A 148 4.28 -23.22 2.78
N PRO A 149 5.44 -22.80 3.32
CA PRO A 149 5.61 -22.68 4.76
C PRO A 149 4.65 -21.60 5.32
N TYR A 150 3.97 -21.88 6.43
CA TYR A 150 3.06 -20.94 7.12
C TYR A 150 3.06 -21.18 8.64
#